data_336a2349995c0ae0cb114605d70fe394
#
_entry.id   336a2349995c0ae0cb114605d70fe394
#
_cell.length_a   1.000
_cell.length_b   1.000
_cell.length_c   1.000
_cell.angle_alpha   90.00
_cell.angle_beta   90.00
_cell.angle_gamma   90.00
#
_symmetry.space_group_name_H-M   'P 1'
#
loop_
_entity.id
_entity.type
_entity.pdbx_description
1 polymer ?
#
loop_
_entity_poly.entity_id
_entity_poly.type
_entity_poly.pdbx_seq_one_letter_code
_entity_poly.pdbx_strand_id
1 'polypeptide(L)'
;MSNPTILDPMNTIHGLYRSYQNNSTKPSIVVQAYLDEIERLNPRLGAYQDTWADTALEMAAAADKALASGFAAGPFYGMPYALKDIFHVEGKVTTCGSAAMLDNIASTTATTVQRLAAAGGIILGKTKTVECAFGGWGTNQKMGTPMNPWDMETHRIPGGSSSGTAVAVASGMAP
;
A
#
# COMPACT_ATOMS: atom_id res chain seq x y z
N MET A 1 20.45 -8.41 -1.71
CA MET A 1 20.33 -7.92 -3.10
C MET A 1 18.86 -8.04 -3.45
N SER A 2 18.14 -6.91 -3.55
CA SER A 2 16.74 -6.89 -3.97
C SER A 2 16.65 -7.47 -5.39
N ASN A 3 15.73 -8.39 -5.58
CA ASN A 3 15.50 -8.94 -6.92
C ASN A 3 14.87 -7.82 -7.77
N PRO A 4 15.62 -7.18 -8.69
CA PRO A 4 15.16 -5.98 -9.40
C PRO A 4 13.94 -6.24 -10.29
N THR A 5 13.60 -7.50 -10.50
CA THR A 5 12.48 -7.92 -11.37
C THR A 5 11.11 -7.80 -10.69
N ILE A 6 11.04 -7.78 -9.35
CA ILE A 6 9.75 -7.75 -8.61
C ILE A 6 9.27 -6.31 -8.42
N LEU A 7 10.20 -5.39 -8.19
CA LEU A 7 9.92 -3.97 -7.96
C LEU A 7 10.17 -3.10 -9.20
N ASP A 8 10.24 -3.70 -10.39
CA ASP A 8 10.27 -2.93 -11.63
C ASP A 8 9.01 -2.05 -11.66
N PRO A 9 9.13 -0.72 -11.80
CA PRO A 9 7.99 0.19 -11.95
C PRO A 9 7.05 -0.17 -13.11
N MET A 10 7.53 -1.02 -14.03
CA MET A 10 6.74 -1.63 -15.09
C MET A 10 5.98 -2.89 -14.65
N ASN A 11 6.15 -3.32 -13.39
CA ASN A 11 5.45 -4.50 -12.87
C ASN A 11 4.03 -4.10 -12.44
N THR A 12 3.17 -4.00 -13.41
CA THR A 12 1.75 -3.73 -13.22
C THR A 12 1.06 -4.89 -12.50
N ILE A 13 -0.11 -4.64 -11.92
CA ILE A 13 -1.00 -5.70 -11.38
C ILE A 13 -1.18 -6.84 -12.39
N HIS A 14 -1.30 -6.53 -13.69
CA HIS A 14 -1.38 -7.53 -14.74
C HIS A 14 -0.09 -8.35 -14.89
N GLY A 15 1.07 -7.73 -14.77
CA GLY A 15 2.37 -8.41 -14.79
C GLY A 15 2.50 -9.38 -13.60
N LEU A 16 2.16 -8.95 -12.39
CA LEU A 16 2.14 -9.80 -11.20
C LEU A 16 1.16 -10.96 -11.35
N TYR A 17 -0.04 -10.71 -11.85
CA TYR A 17 -1.03 -11.77 -12.12
C TYR A 17 -0.45 -12.85 -13.05
N ARG A 18 0.17 -12.46 -14.16
CA ARG A 18 0.84 -13.41 -15.07
C ARG A 18 1.95 -14.20 -14.39
N SER A 19 2.73 -13.52 -13.54
CA SER A 19 3.83 -14.14 -12.79
C SER A 19 3.33 -15.18 -11.78
N TYR A 20 2.15 -14.95 -11.18
CA TYR A 20 1.50 -15.96 -10.34
C TYR A 20 0.96 -17.13 -11.16
N GLN A 21 0.37 -16.87 -12.32
CA GLN A 21 -0.18 -17.93 -13.19
C GLN A 21 0.89 -18.87 -13.75
N ASN A 22 2.07 -18.36 -14.07
CA ASN A 22 3.19 -19.16 -14.60
C ASN A 22 4.17 -19.64 -13.53
N ASN A 23 3.84 -19.43 -12.23
CA ASN A 23 4.66 -19.81 -11.08
C ASN A 23 6.07 -19.19 -11.06
N SER A 24 6.31 -18.07 -11.73
CA SER A 24 7.61 -17.38 -11.69
C SER A 24 7.83 -16.61 -10.38
N THR A 25 6.76 -16.29 -9.67
CA THR A 25 6.77 -15.74 -8.31
C THR A 25 5.50 -16.14 -7.57
N LYS A 26 5.36 -15.69 -6.33
CA LYS A 26 4.19 -15.94 -5.48
C LYS A 26 3.90 -14.76 -4.54
N PRO A 27 2.65 -14.63 -4.03
CA PRO A 27 2.23 -13.53 -3.16
C PRO A 27 3.18 -13.24 -2.00
N SER A 28 3.65 -14.24 -1.27
CA SER A 28 4.54 -14.03 -0.11
C SER A 28 5.87 -13.37 -0.49
N ILE A 29 6.45 -13.73 -1.64
CA ILE A 29 7.68 -13.13 -2.13
C ILE A 29 7.44 -11.65 -2.54
N VAL A 30 6.34 -11.40 -3.24
CA VAL A 30 5.99 -10.06 -3.72
C VAL A 30 5.65 -9.13 -2.56
N VAL A 31 4.83 -9.59 -1.61
CA VAL A 31 4.47 -8.80 -0.42
C VAL A 31 5.70 -8.49 0.42
N GLN A 32 6.59 -9.47 0.66
CA GLN A 32 7.84 -9.23 1.38
C GLN A 32 8.68 -8.17 0.68
N ALA A 33 8.85 -8.24 -0.64
CA ALA A 33 9.63 -7.26 -1.38
C ALA A 33 9.07 -5.82 -1.25
N TYR A 34 7.74 -5.65 -1.27
CA TYR A 34 7.13 -4.34 -1.02
C TYR A 34 7.32 -3.87 0.42
N LEU A 35 7.22 -4.76 1.40
CA LEU A 35 7.44 -4.42 2.81
C LEU A 35 8.90 -4.01 3.07
N ASP A 36 9.86 -4.72 2.49
CA ASP A 36 11.30 -4.37 2.56
C ASP A 36 11.55 -2.97 1.96
N GLU A 37 10.89 -2.66 0.84
CA GLU A 37 11.01 -1.36 0.19
C GLU A 37 10.34 -0.24 1.02
N ILE A 38 9.20 -0.53 1.65
CA ILE A 38 8.54 0.39 2.58
C ILE A 38 9.47 0.66 3.78
N GLU A 39 10.04 -0.37 4.39
CA GLU A 39 10.96 -0.22 5.53
C GLU A 39 12.18 0.63 5.14
N ARG A 40 12.71 0.43 3.96
CA ARG A 40 13.89 1.15 3.44
C ARG A 40 13.62 2.62 3.12
N LEU A 41 12.48 2.92 2.48
CA LEU A 41 12.21 4.25 1.91
C LEU A 41 11.27 5.12 2.74
N ASN A 42 10.31 4.53 3.45
CA ASN A 42 9.29 5.30 4.16
C ASN A 42 9.85 6.23 5.25
N PRO A 43 10.93 5.90 5.97
CA PRO A 43 11.54 6.83 6.93
C PRO A 43 11.96 8.16 6.30
N ARG A 44 12.33 8.17 5.03
CA ARG A 44 12.75 9.37 4.30
C ARG A 44 11.61 9.99 3.50
N LEU A 45 10.79 9.18 2.84
CA LEU A 45 9.73 9.65 1.95
C LEU A 45 8.42 9.96 2.66
N GLY A 46 8.14 9.30 3.78
CA GLY A 46 6.95 9.53 4.60
C GLY A 46 5.63 9.24 3.88
N ALA A 47 5.61 8.24 2.99
CA ALA A 47 4.43 7.90 2.19
C ALA A 47 3.34 7.17 3.00
N TYR A 48 3.76 6.25 3.89
CA TYR A 48 2.85 5.51 4.76
C TYR A 48 2.64 6.21 6.09
N GLN A 49 1.40 6.21 6.54
CA GLN A 49 0.98 6.62 7.88
C GLN A 49 1.08 5.43 8.85
N ASP A 50 0.74 4.25 8.39
CA ASP A 50 0.75 3.00 9.14
C ASP A 50 1.01 1.82 8.19
N THR A 51 1.72 0.79 8.64
CA THR A 51 2.03 -0.42 7.87
C THR A 51 1.64 -1.66 8.67
N TRP A 52 1.08 -2.67 7.98
CA TRP A 52 0.54 -3.87 8.63
C TRP A 52 1.29 -5.12 8.15
N ALA A 53 2.62 -5.12 8.37
CA ALA A 53 3.54 -6.12 7.83
C ALA A 53 3.16 -7.55 8.21
N ASP A 54 2.93 -7.82 9.50
CA ASP A 54 2.62 -9.18 9.98
C ASP A 54 1.33 -9.70 9.34
N THR A 55 0.26 -8.89 9.37
CA THR A 55 -1.02 -9.26 8.76
C THR A 55 -0.89 -9.47 7.25
N ALA A 56 -0.12 -8.63 6.55
CA ALA A 56 0.08 -8.75 5.11
C ALA A 56 0.84 -10.05 4.76
N LEU A 57 1.84 -10.42 5.55
CA LEU A 57 2.61 -11.67 5.35
C LEU A 57 1.77 -12.91 5.64
N GLU A 58 0.96 -12.89 6.69
CA GLU A 58 0.02 -13.99 6.99
C GLU A 58 -0.99 -14.21 5.84
N MET A 59 -1.57 -13.11 5.33
CA MET A 59 -2.48 -13.15 4.19
C MET A 59 -1.77 -13.66 2.92
N ALA A 60 -0.54 -13.22 2.68
CA ALA A 60 0.26 -13.65 1.53
C ALA A 60 0.59 -15.15 1.59
N ALA A 61 0.95 -15.67 2.77
CA ALA A 61 1.19 -17.09 2.97
C ALA A 61 -0.08 -17.93 2.76
N ALA A 62 -1.24 -17.42 3.16
CA ALA A 62 -2.52 -18.07 2.88
C ALA A 62 -2.83 -18.07 1.37
N ALA A 63 -2.54 -16.95 0.69
CA ALA A 63 -2.71 -16.85 -0.75
C ALA A 63 -1.80 -17.82 -1.52
N ASP A 64 -0.54 -17.99 -1.11
CA ASP A 64 0.37 -19.00 -1.67
C ASP A 64 -0.23 -20.40 -1.64
N LYS A 65 -0.78 -20.79 -0.49
CA LYS A 65 -1.40 -22.12 -0.32
C LYS A 65 -2.62 -22.31 -1.21
N ALA A 66 -3.46 -21.28 -1.32
CA ALA A 66 -4.65 -21.31 -2.16
C ALA A 66 -4.29 -21.42 -3.65
N LEU A 67 -3.31 -20.65 -4.12
CA LEU A 67 -2.82 -20.74 -5.50
C LEU A 67 -2.21 -22.13 -5.80
N ALA A 68 -1.40 -22.66 -4.89
CA ALA A 68 -0.78 -23.98 -5.05
C ALA A 68 -1.81 -25.12 -5.12
N SER A 69 -2.99 -24.95 -4.49
CA SER A 69 -4.08 -25.95 -4.56
C SER A 69 -4.95 -25.81 -5.82
N GLY A 70 -4.65 -24.88 -6.72
CA GLY A 70 -5.45 -24.60 -7.91
C GLY A 70 -6.72 -23.78 -7.61
N PHE A 71 -6.88 -23.31 -6.39
CA PHE A 71 -7.99 -22.45 -5.98
C PHE A 71 -7.61 -20.99 -6.24
N ALA A 72 -7.64 -20.58 -7.49
CA ALA A 72 -7.34 -19.21 -7.89
C ALA A 72 -8.63 -18.50 -8.31
N ALA A 73 -9.00 -17.48 -7.57
CA ALA A 73 -10.20 -16.71 -7.84
C ALA A 73 -9.84 -15.30 -8.33
N GLY A 74 -9.68 -15.15 -9.63
CA GLY A 74 -9.62 -13.85 -10.29
C GLY A 74 -8.25 -13.14 -10.24
N PRO A 75 -8.11 -12.06 -11.04
CA PRO A 75 -6.83 -11.42 -11.32
C PRO A 75 -6.27 -10.58 -10.15
N PHE A 76 -7.07 -10.30 -9.13
CA PHE A 76 -6.66 -9.51 -7.97
C PHE A 76 -6.25 -10.38 -6.77
N TYR A 77 -6.32 -11.70 -6.89
CA TYR A 77 -5.99 -12.62 -5.81
C TYR A 77 -4.48 -12.61 -5.49
N GLY A 78 -4.15 -12.36 -4.23
CA GLY A 78 -2.75 -12.25 -3.79
C GLY A 78 -2.07 -10.92 -4.14
N MET A 79 -2.80 -9.94 -4.70
CA MET A 79 -2.25 -8.64 -5.07
C MET A 79 -2.07 -7.74 -3.85
N PRO A 80 -0.84 -7.23 -3.59
CA PRO A 80 -0.65 -6.21 -2.57
C PRO A 80 -1.26 -4.88 -3.00
N TYR A 81 -1.78 -4.12 -2.04
CA TYR A 81 -2.24 -2.76 -2.27
C TYR A 81 -2.14 -1.91 -1.01
N ALA A 82 -2.10 -0.60 -1.18
CA ALA A 82 -2.11 0.38 -0.11
C ALA A 82 -3.45 1.12 -0.07
N LEU A 83 -3.89 1.50 1.13
CA LEU A 83 -5.11 2.28 1.33
C LEU A 83 -4.77 3.73 1.67
N LYS A 84 -5.42 4.68 1.02
CA LYS A 84 -5.41 6.07 1.50
C LYS A 84 -6.03 6.13 2.89
N ASP A 85 -5.45 6.91 3.80
CA ASP A 85 -5.91 7.00 5.19
C ASP A 85 -7.19 7.83 5.38
N ILE A 86 -8.16 7.58 4.53
CA ILE A 86 -9.57 7.97 4.65
C ILE A 86 -10.51 6.76 4.62
N PHE A 87 -9.99 5.57 4.23
CA PHE A 87 -10.79 4.35 4.20
C PHE A 87 -10.77 3.69 5.57
N HIS A 88 -11.94 3.47 6.12
CA HIS A 88 -12.10 2.73 7.36
C HIS A 88 -11.77 1.24 7.17
N VAL A 89 -11.02 0.69 8.10
CA VAL A 89 -10.82 -0.75 8.31
C VAL A 89 -11.12 -1.00 9.78
N GLU A 90 -12.08 -1.87 10.07
CA GLU A 90 -12.52 -2.17 11.42
C GLU A 90 -11.35 -2.53 12.34
N GLY A 91 -11.32 -1.93 13.53
CA GLY A 91 -10.25 -2.11 14.51
C GLY A 91 -8.95 -1.36 14.20
N LYS A 92 -8.86 -0.63 13.08
CA LYS A 92 -7.69 0.17 12.72
C LYS A 92 -7.97 1.66 12.79
N VAL A 93 -6.94 2.44 13.10
CA VAL A 93 -7.03 3.90 13.13
C VAL A 93 -7.23 4.45 11.71
N THR A 94 -8.09 5.47 11.59
CA THR A 94 -8.27 6.25 10.37
C THR A 94 -8.20 7.72 10.72
N THR A 95 -7.07 8.36 10.39
CA THR A 95 -6.83 9.75 10.80
C THR A 95 -7.41 10.78 9.86
N CYS A 96 -7.75 10.42 8.62
CA CYS A 96 -8.09 11.36 7.56
C CYS A 96 -7.02 12.46 7.37
N GLY A 97 -5.77 12.18 7.73
CA GLY A 97 -4.67 13.15 7.72
C GLY A 97 -4.76 14.22 8.80
N SER A 98 -5.61 14.06 9.82
CA SER A 98 -5.78 15.00 10.92
C SER A 98 -5.17 14.48 12.22
N ALA A 99 -4.34 15.31 12.86
CA ALA A 99 -3.78 15.01 14.18
C ALA A 99 -4.87 14.89 15.28
N ALA A 100 -6.04 15.48 15.07
CA ALA A 100 -7.16 15.36 16.00
C ALA A 100 -7.84 13.98 15.94
N MET A 101 -7.50 13.13 14.97
CA MET A 101 -8.12 11.83 14.75
C MET A 101 -7.14 10.65 14.94
N LEU A 102 -6.05 10.86 15.67
CA LEU A 102 -5.06 9.81 15.92
C LEU A 102 -5.62 8.62 16.72
N ASP A 103 -6.68 8.83 17.49
CA ASP A 103 -7.34 7.80 18.29
C ASP A 103 -8.66 7.33 17.64
N ASN A 104 -8.94 7.72 16.42
CA ASN A 104 -10.18 7.35 15.73
C ASN A 104 -10.11 5.91 15.19
N ILE A 105 -10.42 4.95 16.04
CA ILE A 105 -10.52 3.53 15.67
C ILE A 105 -11.84 3.30 14.94
N ALA A 106 -11.77 2.80 13.72
CA ALA A 106 -12.94 2.52 12.90
C ALA A 106 -13.74 1.33 13.46
N SER A 107 -15.05 1.50 13.58
CA SER A 107 -15.99 0.46 14.01
C SER A 107 -16.54 -0.40 12.86
N THR A 108 -16.23 -0.03 11.62
CA THR A 108 -16.70 -0.72 10.41
C THR A 108 -15.64 -0.64 9.31
N THR A 109 -15.68 -1.58 8.38
CA THR A 109 -14.83 -1.57 7.20
C THR A 109 -15.57 -0.99 5.99
N ALA A 110 -14.95 -0.05 5.29
CA ALA A 110 -15.50 0.58 4.09
C ALA A 110 -15.80 -0.45 2.99
N THR A 111 -16.93 -0.30 2.30
CA THR A 111 -17.39 -1.24 1.24
C THR A 111 -16.33 -1.50 0.17
N THR A 112 -15.57 -0.48 -0.24
CA THR A 112 -14.48 -0.65 -1.21
C THR A 112 -13.42 -1.62 -0.69
N VAL A 113 -13.03 -1.47 0.58
CA VAL A 113 -12.03 -2.35 1.22
C VAL A 113 -12.56 -3.78 1.33
N GLN A 114 -13.82 -3.95 1.75
CA GLN A 114 -14.46 -5.27 1.79
C GLN A 114 -14.44 -5.97 0.42
N ARG A 115 -14.74 -5.22 -0.65
CA ARG A 115 -14.73 -5.76 -2.02
C ARG A 115 -13.33 -6.15 -2.49
N LEU A 116 -12.32 -5.34 -2.19
CA LEU A 116 -10.93 -5.67 -2.53
C LEU A 116 -10.43 -6.88 -1.74
N ALA A 117 -10.76 -6.96 -0.45
CA ALA A 117 -10.45 -8.12 0.38
C ALA A 117 -11.16 -9.40 -0.11
N ALA A 118 -12.45 -9.30 -0.50
CA ALA A 118 -13.20 -10.41 -1.08
C ALA A 118 -12.62 -10.88 -2.43
N ALA A 119 -11.97 -9.97 -3.18
CA ALA A 119 -11.23 -10.32 -4.39
C ALA A 119 -9.84 -10.93 -4.11
N GLY A 120 -9.45 -11.08 -2.83
CA GLY A 120 -8.20 -11.68 -2.39
C GLY A 120 -7.02 -10.72 -2.34
N GLY A 121 -7.25 -9.41 -2.37
CA GLY A 121 -6.21 -8.40 -2.24
C GLY A 121 -5.60 -8.36 -0.83
N ILE A 122 -4.32 -7.99 -0.75
CA ILE A 122 -3.53 -7.95 0.49
C ILE A 122 -3.17 -6.51 0.82
N ILE A 123 -3.64 -6.01 1.96
CA ILE A 123 -3.41 -4.64 2.40
C ILE A 123 -2.01 -4.53 3.01
N LEU A 124 -1.17 -3.63 2.46
CA LEU A 124 0.16 -3.33 3.02
C LEU A 124 0.09 -2.34 4.19
N GLY A 125 -0.90 -1.42 4.16
CA GLY A 125 -1.07 -0.38 5.17
C GLY A 125 -1.84 0.83 4.66
N LYS A 126 -1.76 1.91 5.44
CA LYS A 126 -2.41 3.21 5.18
C LYS A 126 -1.42 4.24 4.67
N THR A 127 -1.71 4.87 3.55
CA THR A 127 -0.89 5.95 2.98
C THR A 127 -1.39 7.32 3.43
N LYS A 128 -0.47 8.26 3.59
CA LYS A 128 -0.78 9.63 4.01
C LYS A 128 -1.67 10.37 3.03
N THR A 129 -2.43 11.29 3.58
CA THR A 129 -3.33 12.17 2.84
C THR A 129 -3.21 13.61 3.35
N VAL A 130 -3.63 14.57 2.55
CA VAL A 130 -3.91 15.94 3.03
C VAL A 130 -5.02 15.86 4.07
N GLU A 131 -4.99 16.75 5.07
CA GLU A 131 -5.99 16.80 6.13
C GLU A 131 -7.40 16.85 5.54
N CYS A 132 -8.29 15.99 6.02
CA CYS A 132 -9.66 15.79 5.53
C CYS A 132 -9.76 15.55 4.00
N ALA A 133 -8.68 15.07 3.38
CA ALA A 133 -8.58 14.90 1.92
C ALA A 133 -8.88 16.18 1.12
N PHE A 134 -8.70 17.36 1.71
CA PHE A 134 -9.03 18.65 1.11
C PHE A 134 -7.78 19.43 0.71
N GLY A 135 -7.32 19.24 -0.53
CA GLY A 135 -6.20 19.97 -1.11
C GLY A 135 -5.46 19.18 -2.20
N GLY A 136 -5.09 19.85 -3.29
CA GLY A 136 -4.42 19.24 -4.44
C GLY A 136 -2.89 19.20 -4.35
N TRP A 137 -2.29 19.95 -3.44
CA TRP A 137 -0.83 20.11 -3.35
C TRP A 137 -0.14 18.97 -2.58
N GLY A 138 -0.90 18.20 -1.81
CA GLY A 138 -0.38 17.08 -1.04
C GLY A 138 0.25 17.47 0.30
N THR A 139 0.17 18.73 0.69
CA THR A 139 0.78 19.25 1.92
C THR A 139 -0.03 18.91 3.16
N ASN A 140 0.64 18.50 4.22
CA ASN A 140 0.08 18.29 5.55
C ASN A 140 1.10 18.71 6.60
N GLN A 141 0.92 19.90 7.17
CA GLN A 141 1.86 20.47 8.13
C GLN A 141 1.86 19.76 9.49
N LYS A 142 0.74 19.14 9.86
CA LYS A 142 0.56 18.48 11.17
C LYS A 142 1.01 17.03 11.16
N MET A 143 0.66 16.28 10.11
CA MET A 143 0.95 14.85 10.00
C MET A 143 2.18 14.56 9.12
N GLY A 144 2.80 15.60 8.58
CA GLY A 144 3.96 15.51 7.68
C GLY A 144 3.55 15.32 6.22
N THR A 145 4.17 16.11 5.35
CA THR A 145 4.02 16.04 3.90
C THR A 145 4.97 14.99 3.35
N PRO A 146 4.49 14.00 2.58
CA PRO A 146 5.36 13.05 1.89
C PRO A 146 6.34 13.76 0.95
N MET A 147 7.56 13.28 0.88
CA MET A 147 8.59 13.84 0.00
C MET A 147 8.39 13.31 -1.43
N ASN A 148 8.49 14.21 -2.41
CA ASN A 148 8.44 13.80 -3.81
C ASN A 148 9.71 13.02 -4.19
N PRO A 149 9.63 11.74 -4.63
CA PRO A 149 10.80 10.91 -4.88
C PRO A 149 11.64 11.35 -6.09
N TRP A 150 11.11 12.21 -6.96
CA TRP A 150 11.84 12.74 -8.12
C TRP A 150 12.87 13.82 -7.77
N ASP A 151 12.78 14.42 -6.57
CA ASP A 151 13.78 15.36 -6.07
C ASP A 151 13.97 15.13 -4.57
N MET A 152 15.01 14.40 -4.24
CA MET A 152 15.30 14.02 -2.86
C MET A 152 16.12 15.07 -2.09
N GLU A 153 16.54 16.15 -2.76
CA GLU A 153 17.29 17.25 -2.14
C GLU A 153 16.38 18.41 -1.78
N THR A 154 15.44 18.73 -2.68
CA THR A 154 14.45 19.80 -2.48
C THR A 154 13.10 19.19 -2.20
N HIS A 155 12.48 19.54 -1.06
CA HIS A 155 11.14 19.06 -0.74
C HIS A 155 10.10 19.67 -1.67
N ARG A 156 9.80 18.96 -2.76
CA ARG A 156 8.77 19.33 -3.71
C ARG A 156 7.42 18.74 -3.31
N ILE A 157 6.35 19.40 -3.73
CA ILE A 157 4.99 18.90 -3.49
C ILE A 157 4.78 17.54 -4.18
N PRO A 158 4.18 16.58 -3.49
CA PRO A 158 3.93 15.24 -4.06
C PRO A 158 2.63 15.18 -4.89
N GLY A 159 1.83 16.22 -4.87
CA GLY A 159 0.46 16.17 -5.35
C GLY A 159 -0.49 15.55 -4.33
N GLY A 160 -1.79 15.73 -4.50
CA GLY A 160 -2.79 15.30 -3.51
C GLY A 160 -4.22 15.29 -4.05
N SER A 161 -5.12 14.99 -3.16
CA SER A 161 -5.03 14.75 -1.71
C SER A 161 -4.41 13.40 -1.32
N SER A 162 -4.21 12.45 -2.22
CA SER A 162 -3.64 11.11 -1.99
C SER A 162 -2.10 11.15 -2.06
N SER A 163 -1.48 12.07 -1.31
CA SER A 163 -0.05 12.37 -1.37
C SER A 163 0.83 11.16 -1.11
N GLY A 164 0.55 10.41 -0.06
CA GLY A 164 1.30 9.20 0.27
C GLY A 164 1.16 8.10 -0.77
N THR A 165 -0.04 7.93 -1.37
CA THR A 165 -0.25 6.95 -2.43
C THR A 165 0.57 7.28 -3.68
N ALA A 166 0.59 8.56 -4.09
CA ALA A 166 1.39 9.00 -5.23
C ALA A 166 2.89 8.72 -5.02
N VAL A 167 3.39 9.03 -3.82
CA VAL A 167 4.79 8.77 -3.46
C VAL A 167 5.08 7.27 -3.37
N ALA A 168 4.19 6.47 -2.76
CA ALA A 168 4.37 5.02 -2.62
C ALA A 168 4.48 4.34 -3.99
N VAL A 169 3.58 4.66 -4.92
CA VAL A 169 3.63 4.09 -6.28
C VAL A 169 4.86 4.57 -7.04
N ALA A 170 5.16 5.88 -7.02
CA ALA A 170 6.31 6.44 -7.75
C ALA A 170 7.66 5.93 -7.25
N SER A 171 7.75 5.44 -6.01
CA SER A 171 8.98 4.92 -5.40
C SER A 171 9.02 3.38 -5.29
N GLY A 172 8.04 2.67 -5.83
CA GLY A 172 8.00 1.21 -5.80
C GLY A 172 7.61 0.61 -4.44
N MET A 173 7.00 1.39 -3.55
CA MET A 173 6.47 0.92 -2.26
C MET A 173 5.03 0.37 -2.36
N ALA A 174 4.41 0.46 -3.52
CA ALA A 174 3.12 -0.15 -3.87
C ALA A 174 3.05 -0.35 -5.39
N PRO A 175 2.28 -1.35 -5.91
CA PRO A 175 2.11 -1.57 -7.33
C PRO A 175 1.25 -0.52 -8.01
#